data_7ea6b664d3e66bf9451445da89e35f19
#
_entry.id   7ea6b664d3e66bf9451445da89e35f19
#
_cell.length_a   1.000
_cell.length_b   1.000
_cell.length_c   1.000
_cell.angle_alpha   90.00
_cell.angle_beta   90.00
_cell.angle_gamma   90.00
#
_symmetry.space_group_name_H-M   'P 1'
#
loop_
_entity.id
_entity.type
_entity.pdbx_description
1 polymer ?
#
loop_
_entity_poly.entity_id
_entity_poly.type
_entity_poly.pdbx_seq_one_letter_code
_entity_poly.pdbx_strand_id
1 'polypeptide(L)'
;MEIICTADCRNAVENRCSFEKLEIGASGTCAGYEKRRGYYREDNVVIYDDAGLPSIMVKFTRPKDADKVHPMFIIGGEVYDEIFISKYKNCIIDGKAYSLPMQQAATNVTLEEAEKACFSKGEGWHLLTAAERGFLVNYCYDNQTLPHGNTNYGKWHGDESEKCQTYDGCRMLTGSGPETWMHDHTIFGVDGLCGDIYEWFRGLRLMDGRLEIVPNNNAAMNINLAENSTLWIPVEAGEESVYVTTEDGTIRFTTEDPEGKDYDGCRWEQVEFDFENRKTLKNLGLFPGEPKAYLYV
;
A
#
# COMPACT_ATOMS: atom_id res chain seq x y z
N MET A 1 5.94 34.85 4.72
CA MET A 1 6.30 34.27 6.04
C MET A 1 5.88 32.82 5.97
N GLU A 2 6.81 31.92 6.17
CA GLU A 2 6.52 30.49 6.11
C GLU A 2 5.94 30.06 7.47
N ILE A 3 4.80 29.37 7.47
CA ILE A 3 4.15 28.90 8.69
C ILE A 3 4.49 27.41 8.83
N ILE A 4 5.33 27.09 9.82
CA ILE A 4 5.66 25.71 10.18
C ILE A 4 4.57 25.19 11.10
N CYS A 5 3.94 24.07 10.76
CA CYS A 5 2.89 23.44 11.53
C CYS A 5 3.30 22.00 11.89
N THR A 6 3.41 21.74 13.18
CA THR A 6 3.71 20.40 13.72
C THR A 6 2.46 19.63 14.13
N ALA A 7 1.26 20.22 13.94
CA ALA A 7 0.00 19.56 14.25
C ALA A 7 -0.38 18.53 13.18
N ASP A 8 -1.03 17.46 13.58
CA ASP A 8 -1.66 16.50 12.68
C ASP A 8 -2.88 17.15 11.99
N CYS A 9 -2.62 17.89 10.93
CA CYS A 9 -3.59 18.71 10.21
C CYS A 9 -3.53 18.41 8.71
N ARG A 10 -4.68 18.14 8.09
CA ARG A 10 -4.76 17.88 6.63
C ARG A 10 -4.32 19.08 5.77
N ASN A 11 -4.32 20.29 6.32
CA ASN A 11 -3.87 21.50 5.64
C ASN A 11 -2.37 21.76 5.82
N ALA A 12 -1.64 20.86 6.46
CA ALA A 12 -0.18 20.92 6.60
C ALA A 12 0.46 19.84 5.72
N VAL A 13 1.27 20.26 4.75
CA VAL A 13 2.06 19.39 3.87
C VAL A 13 3.52 19.62 4.21
N GLU A 14 4.29 18.57 4.45
CA GLU A 14 5.71 18.65 4.84
C GLU A 14 5.98 19.64 5.99
N ASN A 15 5.12 19.64 7.01
CA ASN A 15 5.13 20.58 8.13
C ASN A 15 4.92 22.05 7.72
N ARG A 16 4.46 22.32 6.51
CA ARG A 16 4.13 23.67 6.02
C ARG A 16 2.63 23.83 5.92
N CYS A 17 2.09 24.89 6.49
CA CYS A 17 0.68 25.19 6.40
C CYS A 17 0.33 25.73 5.00
N SER A 18 -0.73 25.20 4.38
CA SER A 18 -1.22 25.68 3.08
C SER A 18 -1.91 27.04 3.15
N PHE A 19 -2.20 27.57 4.35
CA PHE A 19 -2.80 28.88 4.53
C PHE A 19 -1.77 30.00 4.47
N GLU A 20 -2.07 31.04 3.72
CA GLU A 20 -1.24 32.26 3.68
C GLU A 20 -1.29 33.05 4.98
N LYS A 21 -2.36 32.88 5.76
CA LYS A 21 -2.60 33.56 7.02
C LYS A 21 -3.15 32.58 8.06
N LEU A 22 -2.51 32.54 9.23
CA LEU A 22 -2.92 31.71 10.35
C LEU A 22 -3.80 32.52 11.31
N GLU A 23 -5.00 32.03 11.58
CA GLU A 23 -5.87 32.55 12.64
C GLU A 23 -5.87 31.58 13.83
N ILE A 24 -5.41 32.06 14.99
CA ILE A 24 -5.38 31.28 16.22
C ILE A 24 -6.53 31.74 17.10
N GLY A 25 -7.42 30.80 17.42
CA GLY A 25 -8.55 31.07 18.33
C GLY A 25 -8.11 31.28 19.78
N ALA A 26 -9.04 31.75 20.63
CA ALA A 26 -8.79 32.02 22.05
C ALA A 26 -8.31 30.80 22.87
N SER A 27 -8.54 29.58 22.36
CA SER A 27 -8.03 28.31 22.90
C SER A 27 -6.58 28.02 22.54
N GLY A 28 -5.91 28.84 21.71
CA GLY A 28 -4.57 28.59 21.20
C GLY A 28 -4.55 27.63 20.03
N THR A 29 -5.71 27.25 19.49
CA THR A 29 -5.83 26.34 18.34
C THR A 29 -6.00 27.12 17.03
N CYS A 30 -5.43 26.60 15.95
CA CYS A 30 -5.60 27.16 14.62
C CYS A 30 -7.06 27.05 14.17
N ALA A 31 -7.67 28.15 13.72
CA ALA A 31 -9.05 28.17 13.23
C ALA A 31 -9.25 27.33 11.95
N GLY A 32 -8.18 27.14 11.17
CA GLY A 32 -8.17 26.26 10.00
C GLY A 32 -7.68 24.84 10.30
N TYR A 33 -7.56 24.45 11.57
CA TYR A 33 -7.16 23.10 11.91
C TYR A 33 -8.25 22.11 11.51
N GLU A 34 -7.92 21.27 10.54
CA GLU A 34 -8.69 20.09 10.19
C GLU A 34 -7.83 18.87 10.47
N LYS A 35 -8.25 18.06 11.44
CA LYS A 35 -7.57 16.81 11.72
C LYS A 35 -7.50 15.98 10.44
N ARG A 36 -6.33 15.44 10.12
CA ARG A 36 -6.22 14.48 9.01
C ARG A 36 -7.24 13.39 9.24
N ARG A 37 -8.17 13.25 8.31
CA ARG A 37 -9.13 12.14 8.30
C ARG A 37 -8.35 10.92 7.88
N GLY A 38 -8.05 10.07 8.82
CA GLY A 38 -7.32 8.87 8.48
C GLY A 38 -7.12 8.01 9.72
N TYR A 39 -6.89 6.79 9.43
CA TYR A 39 -6.48 5.78 10.38
C TYR A 39 -5.21 6.24 11.07
N TYR A 40 -5.18 6.10 12.37
CA TYR A 40 -4.03 6.55 13.14
C TYR A 40 -2.88 5.58 12.93
N ARG A 41 -1.74 6.13 12.49
CA ARG A 41 -0.47 5.48 12.70
C ARG A 41 -0.11 5.66 14.18
N GLU A 42 0.23 4.60 14.84
CA GLU A 42 0.92 4.63 16.11
C GLU A 42 2.41 4.35 15.88
N ASP A 43 3.22 4.46 16.94
CA ASP A 43 4.66 4.26 16.85
C ASP A 43 5.03 2.89 16.28
N ASN A 44 6.26 2.78 15.76
CA ASN A 44 6.78 1.49 15.33
C ASN A 44 6.84 0.53 16.52
N VAL A 45 6.47 -0.71 16.27
CA VAL A 45 6.52 -1.78 17.26
C VAL A 45 7.45 -2.90 16.80
N VAL A 46 8.02 -3.61 17.75
CA VAL A 46 8.80 -4.83 17.47
C VAL A 46 7.93 -6.02 17.81
N ILE A 47 7.68 -6.87 16.82
CA ILE A 47 6.93 -8.11 17.01
C ILE A 47 7.90 -9.28 16.80
N TYR A 48 7.87 -10.22 17.74
CA TYR A 48 8.70 -11.42 17.67
C TYR A 48 7.88 -12.57 17.07
N ASP A 49 8.52 -13.37 16.24
CA ASP A 49 7.93 -14.62 15.74
C ASP A 49 8.00 -15.75 16.78
N ASP A 50 7.49 -16.92 16.43
CA ASP A 50 7.51 -18.10 17.31
C ASP A 50 8.92 -18.60 17.65
N ALA A 51 9.93 -18.23 16.85
CA ALA A 51 11.33 -18.50 17.11
C ALA A 51 12.02 -17.42 17.98
N GLY A 52 11.30 -16.35 18.34
CA GLY A 52 11.82 -15.22 19.12
C GLY A 52 12.67 -14.25 18.31
N LEU A 53 12.55 -14.23 16.98
CA LEU A 53 13.24 -13.28 16.11
C LEU A 53 12.36 -12.05 15.79
N PRO A 54 12.92 -10.83 15.80
CA PRO A 54 12.17 -9.60 15.71
C PRO A 54 11.82 -9.22 14.26
N SER A 55 10.69 -8.53 14.10
CA SER A 55 10.37 -7.69 12.93
C SER A 55 9.92 -6.31 13.40
N ILE A 56 10.35 -5.27 12.73
CA ILE A 56 9.87 -3.91 12.98
C ILE A 56 8.64 -3.67 12.13
N MET A 57 7.53 -3.31 12.78
CA MET A 57 6.23 -3.15 12.16
C MET A 57 5.70 -1.74 12.38
N VAL A 58 4.87 -1.29 11.47
CA VAL A 58 4.01 -0.09 11.64
C VAL A 58 2.64 -0.58 12.08
N LYS A 59 2.16 -0.09 13.20
CA LYS A 59 0.83 -0.40 13.73
C LYS A 59 -0.19 0.59 13.17
N PHE A 60 -1.29 0.06 12.68
CA PHE A 60 -2.46 0.82 12.25
C PHE A 60 -3.64 0.48 13.14
N THR A 61 -4.25 1.48 13.77
CA THR A 61 -5.39 1.33 14.66
C THR A 61 -6.66 1.78 13.96
N ARG A 62 -7.70 0.98 14.05
CA ARG A 62 -9.02 1.26 13.48
C ARG A 62 -9.69 2.42 14.20
N PRO A 63 -10.24 3.44 13.49
CA PRO A 63 -11.11 4.44 14.10
C PRO A 63 -12.37 3.79 14.68
N LYS A 64 -12.66 4.03 15.94
CA LYS A 64 -13.84 3.44 16.62
C LYS A 64 -15.15 4.14 16.28
N ASP A 65 -15.06 5.36 15.79
CA ASP A 65 -16.17 6.25 15.43
C ASP A 65 -16.49 6.26 13.92
N ALA A 66 -15.82 5.39 13.14
CA ALA A 66 -16.10 5.29 11.72
C ALA A 66 -17.43 4.56 11.44
N ASP A 67 -18.27 5.15 10.59
CA ASP A 67 -19.54 4.54 10.15
C ASP A 67 -19.35 3.17 9.48
N LYS A 68 -18.18 2.94 8.88
CA LYS A 68 -17.81 1.69 8.20
C LYS A 68 -16.40 1.29 8.54
N VAL A 69 -16.24 0.00 8.82
CA VAL A 69 -14.92 -0.61 9.02
C VAL A 69 -14.24 -0.79 7.66
N HIS A 70 -12.98 -0.37 7.54
CA HIS A 70 -12.20 -0.64 6.34
C HIS A 70 -11.92 -2.14 6.20
N PRO A 71 -12.00 -2.73 5.00
CA PRO A 71 -11.82 -4.17 4.77
C PRO A 71 -10.55 -4.76 5.39
N MET A 72 -9.45 -4.03 5.44
CA MET A 72 -8.19 -4.53 6.02
C MET A 72 -8.30 -4.94 7.50
N PHE A 73 -9.29 -4.42 8.23
CA PHE A 73 -9.53 -4.76 9.63
C PHE A 73 -10.51 -5.92 9.82
N ILE A 74 -10.96 -6.58 8.73
CA ILE A 74 -11.94 -7.67 8.79
C ILE A 74 -11.27 -8.95 8.28
N ILE A 75 -11.01 -9.91 9.17
CA ILE A 75 -10.37 -11.19 8.85
C ILE A 75 -11.25 -12.32 9.38
N GLY A 76 -11.64 -13.25 8.53
CA GLY A 76 -12.49 -14.39 8.92
C GLY A 76 -13.87 -14.00 9.46
N GLY A 77 -14.36 -12.79 9.13
CA GLY A 77 -15.59 -12.23 9.66
C GLY A 77 -15.45 -11.49 11.00
N GLU A 78 -14.28 -11.55 11.63
CA GLU A 78 -13.96 -10.84 12.86
C GLU A 78 -13.36 -9.46 12.57
N VAL A 79 -13.70 -8.47 13.40
CA VAL A 79 -13.18 -7.10 13.29
C VAL A 79 -12.02 -6.92 14.26
N TYR A 80 -10.87 -6.61 13.72
CA TYR A 80 -9.65 -6.33 14.48
C TYR A 80 -9.52 -4.82 14.73
N ASP A 81 -9.08 -4.45 15.92
CA ASP A 81 -8.81 -3.04 16.26
C ASP A 81 -7.47 -2.57 15.71
N GLU A 82 -6.53 -3.48 15.51
CA GLU A 82 -5.17 -3.18 15.08
C GLU A 82 -4.70 -4.13 13.98
N ILE A 83 -3.96 -3.59 13.00
CA ILE A 83 -3.25 -4.35 11.97
C ILE A 83 -1.80 -3.86 11.94
N PHE A 84 -0.88 -4.79 11.71
CA PHE A 84 0.56 -4.52 11.68
C PHE A 84 1.11 -4.79 10.30
N ILE A 85 1.74 -3.79 9.70
CA ILE A 85 2.38 -3.93 8.38
C ILE A 85 3.90 -3.81 8.55
N SER A 86 4.66 -4.65 7.87
CA SER A 86 6.12 -4.57 7.86
C SER A 86 6.59 -3.16 7.55
N LYS A 87 7.46 -2.61 8.40
CA LYS A 87 8.04 -1.28 8.15
C LYS A 87 8.93 -1.27 6.91
N TYR A 88 9.65 -2.34 6.69
CA TYR A 88 10.62 -2.48 5.61
C TYR A 88 10.27 -3.66 4.71
N LYS A 89 10.67 -3.60 3.44
CA LYS A 89 10.68 -4.77 2.57
C LYS A 89 11.45 -5.89 3.24
N ASN A 90 10.87 -7.10 3.25
CA ASN A 90 11.42 -8.18 4.06
C ASN A 90 12.69 -8.78 3.44
N CYS A 91 13.68 -9.07 4.27
CA CYS A 91 14.71 -10.05 3.96
C CYS A 91 14.27 -11.45 4.39
N ILE A 92 14.86 -12.50 3.83
CA ILE A 92 14.59 -13.88 4.23
C ILE A 92 15.83 -14.43 4.95
N ILE A 93 15.60 -14.89 6.19
CA ILE A 93 16.62 -15.51 7.04
C ILE A 93 16.07 -16.87 7.48
N ASP A 94 16.80 -17.95 7.19
CA ASP A 94 16.41 -19.32 7.50
C ASP A 94 14.98 -19.68 7.04
N GLY A 95 14.61 -19.18 5.84
CA GLY A 95 13.32 -19.44 5.21
C GLY A 95 12.15 -18.64 5.78
N LYS A 96 12.38 -17.66 6.65
CA LYS A 96 11.38 -16.78 7.25
C LYS A 96 11.61 -15.33 6.86
N ALA A 97 10.52 -14.57 6.69
CA ALA A 97 10.54 -13.16 6.26
C ALA A 97 10.64 -12.21 7.46
N TYR A 98 11.60 -11.26 7.43
CA TYR A 98 11.82 -10.30 8.51
C TYR A 98 11.91 -8.87 8.02
N SER A 99 11.15 -7.99 8.65
CA SER A 99 11.18 -6.54 8.44
C SER A 99 12.28 -5.91 9.30
N LEU A 100 13.45 -5.73 8.71
CA LEU A 100 14.65 -5.20 9.38
C LEU A 100 15.29 -4.08 8.56
N PRO A 101 15.88 -3.04 9.22
CA PRO A 101 16.59 -1.98 8.51
C PRO A 101 17.94 -2.46 8.00
N MET A 102 18.47 -1.77 7.00
CA MET A 102 19.80 -1.97 6.44
C MET A 102 20.05 -3.41 5.94
N GLN A 103 19.01 -4.07 5.46
CA GLN A 103 19.09 -5.40 4.88
C GLN A 103 18.90 -5.33 3.36
N GLN A 104 19.36 -6.36 2.69
CA GLN A 104 18.99 -6.64 1.31
C GLN A 104 17.59 -7.27 1.32
N ALA A 105 16.62 -6.60 0.69
CA ALA A 105 15.29 -7.17 0.53
C ALA A 105 15.34 -8.44 -0.31
N ALA A 106 14.48 -9.41 -0.01
CA ALA A 106 14.39 -10.66 -0.76
C ALA A 106 14.01 -10.41 -2.22
N THR A 107 14.74 -11.00 -3.14
CA THR A 107 14.48 -10.94 -4.59
C THR A 107 14.53 -12.33 -5.20
N ASN A 108 13.99 -12.47 -6.42
CA ASN A 108 13.94 -13.75 -7.14
C ASN A 108 13.21 -14.85 -6.36
N VAL A 109 12.14 -14.47 -5.67
CA VAL A 109 11.24 -15.37 -4.96
C VAL A 109 9.91 -15.47 -5.71
N THR A 110 9.34 -16.67 -5.76
CA THR A 110 7.97 -16.87 -6.25
C THR A 110 6.95 -16.41 -5.22
N LEU A 111 5.69 -16.25 -5.63
CA LEU A 111 4.59 -15.95 -4.71
C LEU A 111 4.49 -17.01 -3.60
N GLU A 112 4.57 -18.30 -3.95
CA GLU A 112 4.51 -19.40 -3.00
C GLU A 112 5.65 -19.37 -1.97
N GLU A 113 6.86 -19.04 -2.41
CA GLU A 113 8.02 -18.89 -1.52
C GLU A 113 7.85 -17.70 -0.57
N ALA A 114 7.34 -16.57 -1.08
CA ALA A 114 7.06 -15.39 -0.27
C ALA A 114 5.96 -15.67 0.78
N GLU A 115 4.85 -16.31 0.39
CA GLU A 115 3.79 -16.73 1.32
C GLU A 115 4.32 -17.68 2.39
N LYS A 116 5.06 -18.71 1.99
CA LYS A 116 5.68 -19.67 2.90
C LYS A 116 6.61 -18.99 3.90
N ALA A 117 7.45 -18.05 3.43
CA ALA A 117 8.38 -17.33 4.29
C ALA A 117 7.64 -16.48 5.35
N CYS A 118 6.48 -15.93 5.02
CA CYS A 118 5.64 -15.20 5.97
C CYS A 118 4.93 -16.15 6.93
N PHE A 119 4.17 -17.13 6.45
CA PHE A 119 3.37 -18.04 7.28
C PHE A 119 4.23 -18.92 8.20
N SER A 120 5.46 -19.24 7.83
CA SER A 120 6.37 -20.03 8.67
C SER A 120 6.86 -19.31 9.93
N LYS A 121 6.53 -18.05 10.13
CA LYS A 121 6.83 -17.29 11.34
C LYS A 121 5.86 -17.55 12.50
N GLY A 122 4.73 -18.17 12.23
CA GLY A 122 3.69 -18.47 13.21
C GLY A 122 2.33 -17.89 12.84
N GLU A 123 1.38 -18.07 13.75
CA GLU A 123 0.00 -17.60 13.56
C GLU A 123 -0.06 -16.08 13.42
N GLY A 124 -0.91 -15.59 12.48
CA GLY A 124 -1.12 -14.17 12.21
C GLY A 124 -0.11 -13.55 11.26
N TRP A 125 1.05 -14.17 10.99
CA TRP A 125 1.99 -13.71 10.01
C TRP A 125 1.54 -14.07 8.59
N HIS A 126 1.53 -13.11 7.69
CA HIS A 126 1.08 -13.29 6.31
C HIS A 126 1.81 -12.35 5.35
N LEU A 127 1.72 -12.63 4.06
CA LEU A 127 2.16 -11.74 3.00
C LEU A 127 1.17 -10.58 2.90
N LEU A 128 1.65 -9.36 2.60
CA LEU A 128 0.81 -8.18 2.40
C LEU A 128 -0.40 -8.52 1.52
N THR A 129 -1.58 -8.08 1.92
CA THR A 129 -2.81 -8.36 1.18
C THR A 129 -3.24 -7.20 0.29
N ALA A 130 -4.12 -7.46 -0.67
CA ALA A 130 -4.75 -6.42 -1.49
C ALA A 130 -5.50 -5.38 -0.65
N ALA A 131 -6.16 -5.80 0.44
CA ALA A 131 -6.87 -4.90 1.34
C ALA A 131 -5.92 -3.97 2.11
N GLU A 132 -4.80 -4.50 2.58
CA GLU A 132 -3.77 -3.73 3.30
C GLU A 132 -3.02 -2.78 2.36
N ARG A 133 -2.64 -3.28 1.17
CA ARG A 133 -2.04 -2.45 0.14
C ARG A 133 -2.98 -1.32 -0.27
N GLY A 134 -4.24 -1.63 -0.51
CA GLY A 134 -5.25 -0.64 -0.87
C GLY A 134 -5.42 0.43 0.20
N PHE A 135 -5.39 0.03 1.48
CA PHE A 135 -5.39 0.96 2.59
C PHE A 135 -4.19 1.92 2.55
N LEU A 136 -2.96 1.39 2.40
CA LEU A 136 -1.75 2.22 2.34
C LEU A 136 -1.79 3.22 1.18
N VAL A 137 -2.19 2.78 -0.01
CA VAL A 137 -2.30 3.65 -1.19
C VAL A 137 -3.31 4.78 -0.95
N ASN A 138 -4.49 4.44 -0.43
CA ASN A 138 -5.51 5.44 -0.11
C ASN A 138 -5.05 6.39 1.00
N TYR A 139 -4.36 5.87 2.02
CA TYR A 139 -3.78 6.70 3.07
C TYR A 139 -2.82 7.75 2.49
N CYS A 140 -1.85 7.33 1.66
CA CYS A 140 -0.90 8.23 1.02
C CYS A 140 -1.62 9.30 0.18
N TYR A 141 -2.65 8.88 -0.54
CA TYR A 141 -3.41 9.77 -1.42
C TYR A 141 -4.21 10.80 -0.64
N ASP A 142 -4.98 10.34 0.36
CA ASP A 142 -5.85 11.20 1.16
C ASP A 142 -5.04 12.18 2.04
N ASN A 143 -3.80 11.83 2.39
CA ASN A 143 -2.90 12.68 3.18
C ASN A 143 -1.87 13.46 2.32
N GLN A 144 -1.88 13.30 1.00
CA GLN A 144 -0.91 13.93 0.08
C GLN A 144 0.55 13.55 0.41
N THR A 145 0.76 12.31 0.81
CA THR A 145 2.06 11.74 1.15
C THR A 145 2.43 10.58 0.23
N LEU A 146 2.18 10.74 -1.08
CA LEU A 146 2.62 9.73 -2.06
C LEU A 146 4.13 9.58 -1.93
N PRO A 147 4.63 8.38 -1.58
CA PRO A 147 6.03 8.19 -1.30
C PRO A 147 6.87 8.30 -2.56
N HIS A 148 8.00 8.95 -2.44
CA HIS A 148 9.09 8.84 -3.39
C HIS A 148 9.80 7.49 -3.20
N GLY A 149 10.81 7.19 -4.01
CA GLY A 149 11.51 5.92 -3.85
C GLY A 149 12.69 5.75 -4.81
N ASN A 150 13.32 4.59 -4.72
CA ASN A 150 14.43 4.22 -5.59
C ASN A 150 13.94 3.92 -7.01
N THR A 151 13.79 4.94 -7.83
CA THR A 151 13.35 4.85 -9.23
C THR A 151 14.47 5.11 -10.24
N ASN A 152 15.68 5.42 -9.76
CA ASN A 152 16.85 5.72 -10.59
C ASN A 152 18.16 5.33 -9.87
N TYR A 153 18.50 4.03 -9.81
CA TYR A 153 19.80 3.53 -9.33
C TYR A 153 20.23 4.13 -7.97
N GLY A 154 19.38 3.95 -6.97
CA GLY A 154 19.60 4.46 -5.62
C GLY A 154 19.13 5.90 -5.39
N LYS A 155 18.44 6.50 -6.36
CA LYS A 155 17.91 7.86 -6.29
C LYS A 155 16.44 7.91 -6.70
N TRP A 156 15.78 8.99 -6.36
CA TRP A 156 14.47 9.30 -6.93
C TRP A 156 14.62 10.11 -8.24
N HIS A 157 13.92 9.72 -9.30
CA HIS A 157 14.02 10.38 -10.60
C HIS A 157 13.50 11.82 -10.62
N GLY A 158 12.62 12.21 -9.69
CA GLY A 158 12.08 13.55 -9.57
C GLY A 158 13.04 14.55 -8.91
N ASP A 159 13.91 14.07 -8.02
CA ASP A 159 14.97 14.84 -7.37
C ASP A 159 16.14 13.90 -7.01
N GLU A 160 17.21 13.95 -7.76
CA GLU A 160 18.40 13.11 -7.52
C GLU A 160 19.18 13.44 -6.23
N SER A 161 18.83 14.49 -5.51
CA SER A 161 19.36 14.75 -4.18
C SER A 161 18.80 13.78 -3.14
N GLU A 162 17.58 13.26 -3.36
CA GLU A 162 16.99 12.17 -2.60
C GLU A 162 17.62 10.84 -3.02
N LYS A 163 18.36 10.23 -2.11
CA LYS A 163 19.13 9.02 -2.38
C LYS A 163 19.15 8.08 -1.19
N CYS A 164 19.35 6.81 -1.47
CA CYS A 164 19.55 5.75 -0.49
C CYS A 164 20.96 5.16 -0.58
N GLN A 165 21.29 4.27 0.36
CA GLN A 165 22.44 3.38 0.25
C GLN A 165 22.05 2.15 -0.58
N THR A 166 22.87 1.83 -1.58
CA THR A 166 22.67 0.64 -2.42
C THR A 166 23.71 -0.43 -2.09
N TYR A 167 23.33 -1.72 -2.23
CA TYR A 167 24.27 -2.83 -2.01
C TYR A 167 24.92 -3.34 -3.31
N ASP A 168 24.33 -3.04 -4.46
CA ASP A 168 24.82 -3.47 -5.78
C ASP A 168 24.87 -2.33 -6.81
N GLY A 169 24.79 -1.08 -6.33
CA GLY A 169 24.74 0.12 -7.16
C GLY A 169 23.36 0.43 -7.74
N CYS A 170 22.36 -0.41 -7.47
CA CYS A 170 21.00 -0.24 -7.99
C CYS A 170 19.95 -0.38 -6.90
N ARG A 171 19.96 -1.50 -6.16
CA ARG A 171 18.96 -1.83 -5.16
C ARG A 171 19.33 -1.28 -3.79
N MET A 172 18.32 -0.76 -3.09
CA MET A 172 18.52 -0.11 -1.79
C MET A 172 18.70 -1.10 -0.65
N LEU A 173 19.47 -0.70 0.36
CA LEU A 173 19.37 -1.27 1.69
C LEU A 173 18.12 -0.70 2.36
N THR A 174 17.28 -1.56 2.92
CA THR A 174 16.00 -1.19 3.54
C THR A 174 16.15 -0.07 4.57
N GLY A 175 15.27 0.93 4.51
CA GLY A 175 15.29 2.06 5.45
C GLY A 175 16.42 3.05 5.28
N SER A 176 17.18 2.98 4.18
CA SER A 176 18.30 3.91 3.95
C SER A 176 17.93 5.14 3.14
N GLY A 177 16.69 5.22 2.65
CA GLY A 177 16.15 6.39 1.95
C GLY A 177 15.71 7.50 2.92
N PRO A 178 15.43 8.71 2.41
CA PRO A 178 14.89 9.81 3.19
C PRO A 178 13.46 9.56 3.62
N GLU A 179 12.95 10.37 4.55
CA GLU A 179 11.58 10.24 5.08
C GLU A 179 10.49 10.42 4.03
N THR A 180 10.75 11.16 2.95
CA THR A 180 9.85 11.29 1.79
C THR A 180 9.57 9.97 1.06
N TRP A 181 10.37 8.91 1.32
CA TRP A 181 10.17 7.57 0.78
C TRP A 181 9.27 6.69 1.64
N MET A 182 8.88 7.19 2.84
CA MET A 182 7.92 6.54 3.71
C MET A 182 6.48 6.92 3.32
N HIS A 183 5.52 6.02 3.58
CA HIS A 183 4.12 6.22 3.19
C HIS A 183 3.46 7.49 3.79
N ASP A 184 3.98 8.01 4.89
CA ASP A 184 3.47 9.18 5.60
C ASP A 184 4.48 10.34 5.68
N HIS A 185 5.56 10.27 4.90
CA HIS A 185 6.68 11.21 4.89
C HIS A 185 7.30 11.43 6.28
N THR A 186 7.32 10.39 7.12
CA THR A 186 8.03 10.41 8.42
C THR A 186 8.90 9.18 8.58
N ILE A 187 9.95 9.29 9.39
CA ILE A 187 10.86 8.16 9.69
C ILE A 187 10.16 6.95 10.35
N PHE A 188 8.89 7.09 10.75
CA PHE A 188 8.09 6.04 11.38
C PHE A 188 7.20 5.28 10.39
N GLY A 189 7.04 5.79 9.17
CA GLY A 189 6.19 5.22 8.14
C GLY A 189 6.66 3.87 7.59
N VAL A 190 5.83 3.28 6.73
CA VAL A 190 6.20 2.11 5.91
C VAL A 190 7.12 2.55 4.80
N ASP A 191 8.28 1.92 4.68
CA ASP A 191 9.36 2.22 3.74
C ASP A 191 9.19 1.46 2.42
N GLY A 192 9.63 2.09 1.34
CA GLY A 192 9.91 1.42 0.07
C GLY A 192 8.67 1.04 -0.75
N LEU A 193 7.52 1.68 -0.56
CA LEU A 193 6.31 1.44 -1.37
C LEU A 193 6.42 1.89 -2.83
N CYS A 194 7.46 2.65 -3.18
CA CYS A 194 7.71 3.14 -4.52
C CYS A 194 9.09 2.70 -5.02
N GLY A 195 9.14 2.10 -6.20
CA GLY A 195 10.39 1.72 -6.86
C GLY A 195 11.14 0.56 -6.19
N ASP A 196 12.45 0.47 -6.48
CA ASP A 196 13.41 -0.52 -6.01
C ASP A 196 13.18 -1.93 -6.59
N ILE A 197 12.32 -2.73 -5.98
CA ILE A 197 11.97 -4.09 -6.42
C ILE A 197 10.46 -4.27 -6.45
N TYR A 198 9.98 -5.19 -7.29
CA TYR A 198 8.58 -5.60 -7.28
C TYR A 198 8.25 -6.35 -5.99
N GLU A 199 7.03 -6.16 -5.51
CA GLU A 199 6.54 -6.80 -4.29
C GLU A 199 5.34 -7.68 -4.59
N TRP A 200 5.38 -8.91 -4.09
CA TRP A 200 4.22 -9.78 -4.09
C TRP A 200 3.21 -9.33 -3.03
N PHE A 201 1.95 -9.39 -3.37
CA PHE A 201 0.83 -9.33 -2.43
C PHE A 201 -0.22 -10.35 -2.83
N ARG A 202 -1.10 -10.72 -1.90
CA ARG A 202 -2.11 -11.75 -2.14
C ARG A 202 -3.54 -11.22 -2.03
N GLY A 203 -4.50 -11.97 -2.58
CA GLY A 203 -5.91 -11.64 -2.49
C GLY A 203 -6.45 -10.75 -3.61
N LEU A 204 -5.67 -10.53 -4.67
CA LEU A 204 -6.08 -9.94 -5.94
C LEU A 204 -5.48 -10.75 -7.08
N ARG A 205 -6.26 -11.02 -8.12
CA ARG A 205 -5.76 -11.67 -9.35
C ARG A 205 -6.54 -11.25 -10.58
N LEU A 206 -5.94 -11.50 -11.73
CA LEU A 206 -6.64 -11.54 -13.01
C LEU A 206 -6.84 -13.00 -13.42
N MET A 207 -8.07 -13.37 -13.70
CA MET A 207 -8.43 -14.69 -14.21
C MET A 207 -9.16 -14.53 -15.53
N ASP A 208 -8.49 -14.87 -16.62
CA ASP A 208 -9.02 -14.65 -17.96
C ASP A 208 -9.51 -13.20 -18.18
N GLY A 209 -8.70 -12.22 -17.79
CA GLY A 209 -9.01 -10.79 -17.85
C GLY A 209 -9.94 -10.31 -16.75
N ARG A 210 -10.69 -11.20 -16.07
CA ARG A 210 -11.58 -10.83 -14.97
C ARG A 210 -10.80 -10.52 -13.69
N LEU A 211 -11.09 -9.37 -13.11
CA LEU A 211 -10.50 -8.96 -11.84
C LEU A 211 -11.22 -9.68 -10.68
N GLU A 212 -10.47 -10.41 -9.88
CA GLU A 212 -11.00 -11.18 -8.76
C GLU A 212 -10.26 -10.87 -7.46
N ILE A 213 -11.01 -10.88 -6.35
CA ILE A 213 -10.48 -10.62 -5.01
C ILE A 213 -10.88 -11.70 -4.03
N VAL A 214 -10.10 -11.80 -2.94
CA VAL A 214 -10.53 -12.44 -1.71
C VAL A 214 -11.18 -11.37 -0.82
N PRO A 215 -12.46 -11.53 -0.41
CA PRO A 215 -13.21 -10.49 0.30
C PRO A 215 -12.56 -10.07 1.61
N ASN A 216 -12.75 -8.80 1.96
CA ASN A 216 -12.18 -8.19 3.17
C ASN A 216 -10.65 -8.38 3.22
N ASN A 217 -10.13 -8.72 4.40
CA ASN A 217 -8.73 -9.10 4.58
C ASN A 217 -8.56 -10.62 4.79
N ASN A 218 -9.46 -11.44 4.24
CA ASN A 218 -9.41 -12.90 4.41
C ASN A 218 -8.17 -13.52 3.74
N ALA A 219 -7.53 -12.82 2.81
CA ALA A 219 -6.25 -13.21 2.27
C ALA A 219 -5.10 -13.23 3.32
N ALA A 220 -5.28 -12.60 4.48
CA ALA A 220 -4.36 -12.69 5.61
C ALA A 220 -4.34 -14.07 6.28
N MET A 221 -5.40 -14.85 6.11
CA MET A 221 -5.46 -16.20 6.65
C MET A 221 -4.60 -17.18 5.85
N ASN A 222 -4.07 -18.20 6.52
CA ASN A 222 -3.37 -19.30 5.85
C ASN A 222 -4.38 -20.27 5.20
N ILE A 223 -4.95 -19.84 4.09
CA ILE A 223 -5.96 -20.54 3.30
C ILE A 223 -5.45 -20.84 1.89
N ASN A 224 -6.01 -21.86 1.27
CA ASN A 224 -5.66 -22.21 -0.10
C ASN A 224 -6.29 -21.22 -1.09
N LEU A 225 -5.45 -20.43 -1.77
CA LEU A 225 -5.82 -19.50 -2.83
C LEU A 225 -5.38 -19.99 -4.23
N ALA A 226 -5.29 -21.31 -4.42
CA ALA A 226 -5.04 -21.88 -5.74
C ALA A 226 -6.08 -21.42 -6.77
N GLU A 227 -5.78 -21.59 -8.05
CA GLU A 227 -6.60 -21.12 -9.17
C GLU A 227 -8.06 -21.56 -9.07
N ASN A 228 -8.31 -22.80 -8.67
CA ASN A 228 -9.65 -23.37 -8.52
C ASN A 228 -10.33 -23.12 -7.17
N SER A 229 -9.77 -22.27 -6.32
CA SER A 229 -10.37 -21.93 -5.02
C SER A 229 -11.69 -21.18 -5.21
N THR A 230 -12.71 -21.55 -4.45
CA THR A 230 -14.02 -20.86 -4.42
C THR A 230 -14.03 -19.59 -3.57
N LEU A 231 -12.89 -19.22 -3.00
CA LEU A 231 -12.74 -18.01 -2.18
C LEU A 231 -12.56 -16.74 -3.02
N TRP A 232 -12.22 -16.90 -4.28
CA TRP A 232 -12.14 -15.79 -5.23
C TRP A 232 -13.53 -15.37 -5.65
N ILE A 233 -13.79 -14.07 -5.60
CA ILE A 233 -15.03 -13.47 -6.10
C ILE A 233 -14.67 -12.37 -7.12
N PRO A 234 -15.51 -12.17 -8.15
CA PRO A 234 -15.29 -11.08 -9.09
C PRO A 234 -15.36 -9.71 -8.39
N VAL A 235 -14.58 -8.77 -8.85
CA VAL A 235 -14.79 -7.35 -8.56
C VAL A 235 -15.96 -6.90 -9.43
N GLU A 236 -16.93 -6.20 -8.85
CA GLU A 236 -18.15 -5.79 -9.51
C GLU A 236 -18.27 -4.26 -9.61
N ALA A 237 -18.78 -3.80 -10.75
CA ALA A 237 -19.26 -2.45 -10.97
C ALA A 237 -20.79 -2.49 -11.14
N GLY A 238 -21.53 -2.31 -10.03
CA GLY A 238 -22.95 -2.62 -9.98
C GLY A 238 -23.18 -4.11 -9.82
N GLU A 239 -23.82 -4.75 -10.80
CA GLU A 239 -24.08 -6.20 -10.85
C GLU A 239 -23.19 -6.93 -11.87
N GLU A 240 -22.30 -6.20 -12.55
CA GLU A 240 -21.46 -6.73 -13.63
C GLU A 240 -20.01 -6.91 -13.15
N SER A 241 -19.36 -8.01 -13.59
CA SER A 241 -17.96 -8.27 -13.29
C SER A 241 -17.06 -7.27 -14.02
N VAL A 242 -15.96 -6.89 -13.35
CA VAL A 242 -14.94 -6.01 -13.94
C VAL A 242 -13.85 -6.85 -14.59
N TYR A 243 -13.55 -6.53 -15.83
CA TYR A 243 -12.44 -7.07 -16.60
C TYR A 243 -11.38 -6.02 -16.84
N VAL A 244 -10.17 -6.45 -17.09
CA VAL A 244 -9.06 -5.61 -17.48
C VAL A 244 -8.51 -6.12 -18.81
N THR A 245 -8.37 -5.23 -19.77
CA THR A 245 -7.80 -5.53 -21.08
C THR A 245 -6.83 -4.45 -21.51
N THR A 246 -5.97 -4.76 -22.44
CA THR A 246 -5.07 -3.78 -23.09
C THR A 246 -5.39 -3.74 -24.58
N GLU A 247 -5.52 -2.55 -25.11
CA GLU A 247 -5.73 -2.29 -26.53
C GLU A 247 -4.92 -1.07 -26.92
N ASP A 248 -4.07 -1.19 -27.93
CA ASP A 248 -3.21 -0.11 -28.43
C ASP A 248 -2.39 0.64 -27.37
N GLY A 249 -1.88 -0.10 -26.35
CA GLY A 249 -1.13 0.46 -25.23
C GLY A 249 -1.98 1.20 -24.19
N THR A 250 -3.30 1.06 -24.25
CA THR A 250 -4.26 1.58 -23.29
C THR A 250 -4.76 0.43 -22.42
N ILE A 251 -4.74 0.61 -21.10
CA ILE A 251 -5.40 -0.32 -20.17
C ILE A 251 -6.83 0.15 -20.00
N ARG A 252 -7.77 -0.75 -20.24
CA ARG A 252 -9.20 -0.50 -20.06
C ARG A 252 -9.78 -1.40 -18.97
N PHE A 253 -10.49 -0.78 -18.04
CA PHE A 253 -11.36 -1.47 -17.10
C PHE A 253 -12.78 -1.43 -17.64
N THR A 254 -13.34 -2.61 -17.87
CA THR A 254 -14.60 -2.78 -18.60
C THR A 254 -15.52 -3.77 -17.89
N THR A 255 -16.81 -3.68 -18.13
CA THR A 255 -17.79 -4.69 -17.71
C THR A 255 -18.10 -5.68 -18.82
N GLU A 256 -17.55 -5.49 -20.00
CA GLU A 256 -17.66 -6.42 -21.13
C GLU A 256 -16.51 -7.43 -21.10
N ASP A 257 -16.81 -8.73 -21.24
CA ASP A 257 -15.76 -9.77 -21.32
C ASP A 257 -14.92 -9.56 -22.60
N PRO A 258 -13.62 -9.22 -22.49
CA PRO A 258 -12.80 -8.88 -23.64
C PRO A 258 -12.44 -10.12 -24.46
N GLU A 259 -12.49 -10.01 -25.79
CA GLU A 259 -12.05 -11.07 -26.71
C GLU A 259 -10.53 -11.26 -26.70
N GLY A 260 -9.76 -10.22 -26.39
CA GLY A 260 -8.31 -10.21 -26.32
C GLY A 260 -7.79 -10.09 -24.88
N LYS A 261 -6.73 -10.81 -24.56
CA LYS A 261 -6.17 -10.89 -23.20
C LYS A 261 -4.67 -10.63 -23.22
N ASP A 262 -4.27 -9.52 -23.80
CA ASP A 262 -2.89 -9.07 -23.75
C ASP A 262 -2.69 -8.22 -22.48
N TYR A 263 -1.53 -8.38 -21.85
CA TYR A 263 -1.16 -7.63 -20.66
C TYR A 263 0.01 -6.72 -20.98
N ASP A 264 -0.10 -5.45 -20.63
CA ASP A 264 0.92 -4.44 -20.89
C ASP A 264 0.90 -3.39 -19.79
N GLY A 265 1.82 -2.44 -19.86
CA GLY A 265 1.91 -1.30 -18.98
C GLY A 265 1.55 -0.01 -19.73
N CYS A 266 0.86 0.89 -19.07
CA CYS A 266 0.59 2.21 -19.60
C CYS A 266 0.77 3.31 -18.57
N ARG A 267 0.78 4.55 -19.02
CA ARG A 267 0.69 5.68 -18.11
C ARG A 267 -0.74 5.80 -17.59
N TRP A 268 -0.88 6.34 -16.39
CA TRP A 268 -2.19 6.52 -15.77
C TRP A 268 -3.19 7.30 -16.64
N GLU A 269 -2.72 8.29 -17.37
CA GLU A 269 -3.53 9.10 -18.29
C GLU A 269 -4.09 8.29 -19.47
N GLN A 270 -3.56 7.09 -19.70
CA GLN A 270 -3.98 6.17 -20.75
C GLN A 270 -4.93 5.08 -20.23
N VAL A 271 -5.32 5.12 -18.94
CA VAL A 271 -6.28 4.17 -18.37
C VAL A 271 -7.70 4.63 -18.68
N GLU A 272 -8.50 3.73 -19.22
CA GLU A 272 -9.90 3.98 -19.56
C GLU A 272 -10.85 3.15 -18.69
N PHE A 273 -12.05 3.68 -18.49
CA PHE A 273 -13.15 3.01 -17.78
C PHE A 273 -14.44 3.20 -18.55
N ASP A 274 -15.23 2.15 -18.67
CA ASP A 274 -16.58 2.21 -19.24
C ASP A 274 -17.71 2.23 -18.19
N PHE A 275 -17.37 2.35 -16.91
CA PHE A 275 -18.30 2.42 -15.79
C PHE A 275 -17.93 3.52 -14.78
N GLU A 276 -18.95 4.02 -14.05
CA GLU A 276 -18.78 5.13 -13.09
C GLU A 276 -18.44 4.68 -11.67
N ASN A 277 -18.99 3.54 -11.21
CA ASN A 277 -18.83 3.08 -9.83
C ASN A 277 -17.47 2.39 -9.60
N ARG A 278 -16.49 3.15 -9.18
CA ARG A 278 -15.09 2.70 -8.94
C ARG A 278 -14.78 2.46 -7.46
N LYS A 279 -15.79 2.36 -6.60
CA LYS A 279 -15.59 2.28 -5.16
C LYS A 279 -14.75 1.07 -4.74
N THR A 280 -15.01 -0.10 -5.32
CA THR A 280 -14.24 -1.32 -5.01
C THR A 280 -12.80 -1.19 -5.48
N LEU A 281 -12.58 -0.67 -6.70
CA LEU A 281 -11.24 -0.40 -7.22
C LEU A 281 -10.47 0.57 -6.33
N LYS A 282 -11.12 1.65 -5.87
CA LYS A 282 -10.54 2.59 -4.92
C LYS A 282 -10.15 1.91 -3.60
N ASN A 283 -11.01 1.06 -3.03
CA ASN A 283 -10.71 0.31 -1.80
C ASN A 283 -9.51 -0.62 -1.97
N LEU A 284 -9.28 -1.14 -3.17
CA LEU A 284 -8.11 -1.95 -3.52
C LEU A 284 -6.85 -1.10 -3.81
N GLY A 285 -6.95 0.24 -3.75
CA GLY A 285 -5.86 1.15 -4.08
C GLY A 285 -5.47 1.14 -5.55
N LEU A 286 -6.35 0.67 -6.42
CA LEU A 286 -6.09 0.66 -7.85
C LEU A 286 -6.31 2.04 -8.48
N PHE A 287 -7.28 2.82 -7.94
CA PHE A 287 -7.63 4.16 -8.45
C PHE A 287 -8.00 5.10 -7.30
N PRO A 288 -7.04 5.57 -6.50
CA PRO A 288 -7.33 6.47 -5.39
C PRO A 288 -7.68 7.90 -5.84
N GLY A 289 -7.33 8.30 -7.07
CA GLY A 289 -7.54 9.65 -7.60
C GLY A 289 -6.90 9.82 -8.98
N GLU A 290 -6.27 10.96 -9.26
CA GLU A 290 -5.51 11.23 -10.50
C GLU A 290 -4.00 11.07 -10.25
N PRO A 291 -3.45 9.88 -10.21
CA PRO A 291 -2.01 9.67 -10.03
C PRO A 291 -1.25 9.98 -11.32
N LYS A 292 0.01 10.33 -11.17
CA LYS A 292 0.97 10.48 -12.25
C LYS A 292 1.96 9.31 -12.20
N ALA A 293 1.51 8.12 -12.53
CA ALA A 293 2.30 6.91 -12.40
C ALA A 293 2.11 5.97 -13.59
N TYR A 294 2.97 4.96 -13.69
CA TYR A 294 2.78 3.81 -14.56
C TYR A 294 1.92 2.77 -13.85
N LEU A 295 0.95 2.22 -14.57
CA LEU A 295 0.19 1.05 -14.18
C LEU A 295 0.64 -0.13 -15.06
N TYR A 296 0.92 -1.26 -14.43
CA TYR A 296 1.16 -2.54 -15.10
C TYR A 296 0.07 -3.53 -14.69
N VAL A 297 -0.48 -4.22 -15.67
CA VAL A 297 -1.51 -5.25 -15.49
C VAL A 297 -1.02 -6.56 -16.08
#